data_fc22439aead5a8caa038f0c9c240a5a3
#
_entry.id   fc22439aead5a8caa038f0c9c240a5a3
#
_cell.length_a   1.000
_cell.length_b   1.000
_cell.length_c   1.000
_cell.angle_alpha   90.00
_cell.angle_beta   90.00
_cell.angle_gamma   90.00
#
_symmetry.space_group_name_H-M   'P 1'
#
loop_
_entity.id
_entity.type
_entity.pdbx_description
1 polymer ?
#
loop_
_entity_poly.entity_id
_entity_poly.type
_entity_poly.pdbx_seq_one_letter_code
_entity_poly.pdbx_strand_id
1 'polypeptide(L)'
;LRNQTGEFECLSKNSEPIGVEKTSVYSDNSTKVEKNDIIITFTDGLIEALDSSGNQYTTSRLTRLVKRNKDLTGKEIANKIKEDMKKFSGDTKQHDDQTLLVIKIL
;
A
#
# COMPACT_ATOMS: atom_id res chain seq x y z
N LEU A 1 -2.89 6.90 5.12
CA LEU A 1 -2.75 7.21 6.55
C LEU A 1 -3.04 8.68 6.81
N ARG A 2 -4.00 8.95 7.64
CA ARG A 2 -4.28 10.29 8.17
C ARG A 2 -3.25 10.61 9.25
N ASN A 3 -2.37 11.55 9.01
CA ASN A 3 -1.29 11.84 9.96
C ASN A 3 -1.80 12.35 11.30
N GLN A 4 -2.84 13.19 11.30
CA GLN A 4 -3.38 13.77 12.53
C GLN A 4 -3.99 12.76 13.48
N THR A 5 -4.68 11.75 12.97
CA THR A 5 -5.38 10.74 13.77
C THR A 5 -4.62 9.42 13.87
N GLY A 6 -3.70 9.17 12.96
CA GLY A 6 -3.00 7.89 12.85
C GLY A 6 -3.88 6.76 12.30
N GLU A 7 -5.04 7.09 11.73
CA GLU A 7 -5.97 6.12 11.19
C GLU A 7 -5.75 5.86 9.71
N PHE A 8 -5.97 4.61 9.29
CA PHE A 8 -5.94 4.22 7.90
C PHE A 8 -7.35 4.21 7.31
N GLU A 9 -7.45 4.70 6.09
CA GLU A 9 -8.68 4.69 5.31
C GLU A 9 -8.42 3.98 4.01
N CYS A 10 -9.21 2.98 3.69
CA CYS A 10 -9.10 2.24 2.43
C CYS A 10 -9.88 2.98 1.35
N LEU A 11 -9.19 3.39 0.29
CA LEU A 11 -9.81 4.06 -0.85
C LEU A 11 -10.02 3.02 -1.94
N SER A 12 -11.27 2.65 -2.18
CA SER A 12 -11.62 1.67 -3.20
C SER A 12 -12.71 2.21 -4.13
N LYS A 13 -12.69 1.75 -5.37
CA LYS A 13 -13.68 2.07 -6.38
C LYS A 13 -14.50 0.84 -6.71
N ASN A 14 -15.82 0.93 -6.65
CA ASN A 14 -16.74 -0.12 -7.06
C ASN A 14 -17.23 0.15 -8.49
N SER A 15 -16.34 0.00 -9.46
CA SER A 15 -16.64 0.16 -10.88
C SER A 15 -16.08 -1.01 -11.66
N GLU A 16 -16.69 -1.32 -12.80
CA GLU A 16 -16.16 -2.33 -13.71
C GLU A 16 -14.85 -1.85 -14.34
N PRO A 17 -13.92 -2.77 -14.68
CA PRO A 17 -12.72 -2.40 -15.41
C PRO A 17 -13.06 -1.70 -16.74
N ILE A 18 -12.26 -0.71 -17.11
CA ILE A 18 -12.42 0.02 -18.36
C ILE A 18 -12.32 -0.96 -19.56
N GLY A 19 -13.31 -0.88 -20.47
CA GLY A 19 -13.33 -1.71 -21.66
C GLY A 19 -14.04 -3.04 -21.53
N VAL A 20 -14.55 -3.38 -20.36
CA VAL A 20 -15.33 -4.61 -20.17
C VAL A 20 -16.70 -4.51 -20.83
N GLU A 21 -17.35 -3.36 -20.71
CA GLU A 21 -18.66 -3.11 -21.28
C GLU A 21 -18.79 -1.65 -21.73
N LYS A 22 -19.40 -1.43 -22.91
CA LYS A 22 -19.56 -0.08 -23.47
C LYS A 22 -20.50 0.80 -22.64
N THR A 23 -21.44 0.21 -21.96
CA THR A 23 -22.45 0.91 -21.16
C THR A 23 -22.11 0.99 -19.68
N SER A 24 -20.94 0.54 -19.29
CA SER A 24 -20.49 0.61 -17.89
C SER A 24 -20.48 2.07 -17.39
N VAL A 25 -21.03 2.25 -16.20
CA VAL A 25 -21.01 3.56 -15.53
C VAL A 25 -19.88 3.52 -14.49
N TYR A 26 -18.95 4.47 -14.62
CA TYR A 26 -17.83 4.60 -13.69
C TYR A 26 -18.12 5.71 -12.71
N SER A 27 -18.05 5.41 -11.42
CA SER A 27 -18.19 6.41 -10.38
C SER A 27 -16.85 6.98 -9.96
N ASP A 28 -16.82 8.28 -9.76
CA ASP A 28 -15.65 8.97 -9.23
C ASP A 28 -15.80 9.11 -7.73
N ASN A 29 -14.78 8.69 -7.00
CA ASN A 29 -14.68 8.91 -5.59
C ASN A 29 -13.54 9.89 -5.32
N SER A 30 -13.78 10.84 -4.43
CA SER A 30 -12.77 11.78 -4.01
C SER A 30 -12.65 11.79 -2.49
N THR A 31 -11.46 12.05 -2.01
CA THR A 31 -11.22 12.24 -0.60
C THR A 31 -10.33 13.45 -0.40
N LYS A 32 -10.58 14.19 0.66
CA LYS A 32 -9.78 15.35 1.00
C LYS A 32 -8.52 14.90 1.73
N VAL A 33 -7.38 15.41 1.30
CA VAL A 33 -6.10 15.13 1.97
C VAL A 33 -5.59 16.38 2.67
N GLU A 34 -4.86 16.18 3.75
CA GLU A 34 -4.26 17.24 4.53
C GLU A 34 -2.74 17.06 4.56
N LYS A 35 -2.05 18.13 4.98
CA LYS A 35 -0.60 18.11 5.11
C LYS A 35 -0.14 16.93 5.96
N ASN A 36 0.90 16.26 5.50
CA ASN A 36 1.51 15.07 6.12
C ASN A 36 0.68 13.79 6.03
N ASP A 37 -0.48 13.81 5.37
CA ASP A 37 -1.17 12.56 5.05
C ASP A 37 -0.33 11.71 4.10
N ILE A 38 -0.45 10.40 4.22
CA ILE A 38 0.31 9.45 3.42
C ILE A 38 -0.64 8.57 2.63
N ILE A 39 -0.45 8.53 1.31
CA ILE A 39 -1.19 7.66 0.41
C ILE A 39 -0.27 6.54 -0.03
N ILE A 40 -0.74 5.30 0.10
CA ILE A 40 0.02 4.14 -0.31
C ILE A 40 -0.79 3.36 -1.34
N THR A 41 -0.17 3.09 -2.48
CA THR A 41 -0.72 2.24 -3.51
C THR A 41 0.19 1.04 -3.69
N PHE A 42 -0.36 -0.15 -3.70
CA PHE A 42 0.40 -1.37 -3.84
C PHE A 42 -0.40 -2.46 -4.55
N THR A 43 0.32 -3.42 -5.11
CA THR A 43 -0.31 -4.59 -5.75
C THR A 43 -0.43 -5.73 -4.74
N ASP A 44 -1.34 -6.67 -5.03
CA ASP A 44 -1.56 -7.85 -4.19
C ASP A 44 -0.28 -8.67 -3.98
N GLY A 45 0.60 -8.70 -4.97
CA GLY A 45 1.88 -9.40 -4.86
C GLY A 45 2.74 -8.94 -3.70
N LEU A 46 2.58 -7.68 -3.26
CA LEU A 46 3.31 -7.16 -2.12
C LEU A 46 2.81 -7.76 -0.80
N ILE A 47 1.51 -7.70 -0.56
CA ILE A 47 0.91 -8.20 0.71
C ILE A 47 0.80 -9.71 0.76
N GLU A 48 0.83 -10.38 -0.39
CA GLU A 48 0.79 -11.84 -0.51
C GLU A 48 2.18 -12.48 -0.52
N ALA A 49 3.25 -11.67 -0.43
CA ALA A 49 4.61 -12.19 -0.36
C ALA A 49 4.77 -13.12 0.84
N LEU A 50 5.46 -14.23 0.62
CA LEU A 50 5.59 -15.29 1.61
C LEU A 50 6.97 -15.29 2.29
N ASP A 51 7.00 -15.64 3.56
CA ASP A 51 8.22 -15.98 4.27
C ASP A 51 8.57 -17.47 4.05
N SER A 52 9.64 -17.94 4.67
CA SER A 52 10.09 -19.32 4.54
C SER A 52 9.11 -20.34 5.17
N SER A 53 8.21 -19.90 6.01
CA SER A 53 7.19 -20.72 6.66
C SER A 53 5.85 -20.69 5.94
N GLY A 54 5.74 -19.97 4.82
CA GLY A 54 4.51 -19.83 4.04
C GLY A 54 3.52 -18.80 4.56
N ASN A 55 3.94 -17.94 5.48
CA ASN A 55 3.10 -16.85 5.97
C ASN A 55 3.16 -15.64 5.02
N GLN A 56 2.01 -15.00 4.79
CA GLN A 56 1.94 -13.80 3.96
C GLN A 56 2.38 -12.54 4.74
N TYR A 57 2.89 -11.55 3.99
CA TYR A 57 3.31 -10.25 4.56
C TYR A 57 2.14 -9.50 5.21
N THR A 58 1.02 -9.43 4.55
CA THR A 58 -0.26 -8.87 4.97
C THR A 58 -0.33 -7.34 5.01
N THR A 59 -1.54 -6.82 4.83
CA THR A 59 -1.84 -5.39 4.95
C THR A 59 -1.57 -4.89 6.37
N SER A 60 -1.85 -5.69 7.39
CA SER A 60 -1.63 -5.32 8.79
C SER A 60 -0.16 -5.03 9.09
N ARG A 61 0.76 -5.81 8.53
CA ARG A 61 2.20 -5.59 8.71
C ARG A 61 2.65 -4.31 8.01
N LEU A 62 2.15 -4.09 6.77
CA LEU A 62 2.43 -2.90 5.99
C LEU A 62 1.97 -1.62 6.71
N THR A 63 0.71 -1.59 7.16
CA THR A 63 0.15 -0.42 7.82
C THR A 63 0.83 -0.11 9.15
N ARG A 64 1.19 -1.14 9.90
CA ARG A 64 1.93 -0.97 11.16
C ARG A 64 3.30 -0.33 10.93
N LEU A 65 4.01 -0.78 9.91
CA LEU A 65 5.31 -0.23 9.55
C LEU A 65 5.21 1.23 9.13
N VAL A 66 4.23 1.57 8.28
CA VAL A 66 4.02 2.94 7.82
C VAL A 66 3.66 3.86 8.99
N LYS A 67 2.80 3.41 9.87
CA LYS A 67 2.39 4.18 11.05
C LYS A 67 3.58 4.52 11.95
N ARG A 68 4.50 3.58 12.16
CA ARG A 68 5.71 3.82 12.96
C ARG A 68 6.67 4.81 12.31
N ASN A 69 6.62 4.94 11.00
CA ASN A 69 7.54 5.78 10.22
C ASN A 69 6.86 6.99 9.58
N LYS A 70 5.69 7.38 10.09
CA LYS A 70 4.85 8.42 9.48
C LYS A 70 5.52 9.79 9.38
N ASP A 71 6.52 10.06 10.19
CA ASP A 71 7.23 11.35 10.20
C ASP A 71 8.38 11.42 9.20
N LEU A 72 8.68 10.32 8.53
CA LEU A 72 9.71 10.26 7.48
C LEU A 72 9.16 10.78 6.15
N THR A 73 10.06 11.03 5.20
CA THR A 73 9.67 11.39 3.83
C THR A 73 9.05 10.18 3.12
N GLY A 74 8.31 10.44 2.03
CA GLY A 74 7.75 9.35 1.22
C GLY A 74 8.82 8.38 0.74
N LYS A 75 9.96 8.89 0.29
CA LYS A 75 11.09 8.08 -0.15
C LYS A 75 11.64 7.21 0.98
N GLU A 76 11.80 7.77 2.15
CA GLU A 76 12.29 7.03 3.32
C GLU A 76 11.32 5.94 3.77
N ILE A 77 10.02 6.23 3.74
CA ILE A 77 8.98 5.23 4.04
C ILE A 77 9.01 4.09 3.03
N ALA A 78 9.11 4.40 1.74
CA ALA A 78 9.21 3.38 0.69
C ALA A 78 10.43 2.49 0.89
N ASN A 79 11.57 3.07 1.25
CA ASN A 79 12.79 2.31 1.54
C ASN A 79 12.62 1.40 2.77
N LYS A 80 11.95 1.88 3.82
CA LYS A 80 11.65 1.07 5.00
C LYS A 80 10.77 -0.13 4.68
N ILE A 81 9.77 0.07 3.83
CA ILE A 81 8.90 -1.03 3.37
C ILE A 81 9.73 -2.04 2.59
N LYS A 82 10.55 -1.57 1.66
CA LYS A 82 11.41 -2.42 0.84
C LYS A 82 12.37 -3.26 1.70
N GLU A 83 13.00 -2.66 2.68
CA GLU A 83 13.88 -3.35 3.62
C GLU A 83 13.13 -4.40 4.45
N ASP A 84 11.95 -4.05 4.95
CA ASP A 84 11.13 -4.97 5.75
C ASP A 84 10.64 -6.16 4.92
N MET A 85 10.24 -5.92 3.67
CA MET A 85 9.87 -6.96 2.74
C MET A 85 11.03 -7.93 2.50
N LYS A 86 12.22 -7.40 2.31
CA LYS A 86 13.42 -8.22 2.09
C LYS A 86 13.76 -9.07 3.30
N LYS A 87 13.67 -8.51 4.50
CA LYS A 87 13.85 -9.27 5.74
C LYS A 87 12.80 -10.36 5.92
N PHE A 88 11.56 -10.04 5.61
CA PHE A 88 10.44 -10.96 5.75
C PHE A 88 10.57 -12.16 4.81
N SER A 89 10.83 -11.90 3.53
CA SER A 89 10.91 -12.95 2.51
C SER A 89 12.21 -13.76 2.59
N GLY A 90 13.30 -13.13 3.02
CA GLY A 90 14.62 -13.79 3.08
C GLY A 90 15.00 -14.36 1.72
N ASP A 91 15.25 -15.66 1.67
CA ASP A 91 15.62 -16.37 0.44
C ASP A 91 14.40 -16.93 -0.31
N THR A 92 13.18 -16.64 0.15
CA THR A 92 11.97 -17.11 -0.49
C THR A 92 11.79 -16.45 -1.85
N LYS A 93 11.51 -17.26 -2.87
CA LYS A 93 11.32 -16.77 -4.22
C LYS A 93 10.06 -15.92 -4.34
N GLN A 94 10.17 -14.78 -5.02
CA GLN A 94 9.01 -13.93 -5.35
C GLN A 94 8.11 -14.66 -6.36
N HIS A 95 6.81 -14.78 -6.04
CA HIS A 95 5.84 -15.48 -6.88
C HIS A 95 5.03 -14.55 -7.78
N ASP A 96 5.00 -13.26 -7.49
CA ASP A 96 4.21 -12.28 -8.24
C ASP A 96 4.93 -10.93 -8.22
N ASP A 97 4.55 -10.05 -9.14
CA ASP A 97 5.09 -8.70 -9.23
C ASP A 97 4.69 -7.89 -8.00
N GLN A 98 5.64 -7.14 -7.47
CA GLN A 98 5.46 -6.28 -6.32
C GLN A 98 5.64 -4.84 -6.72
N THR A 99 4.56 -4.06 -6.62
CA THR A 99 4.59 -2.62 -6.93
C THR A 99 4.15 -1.83 -5.71
N LEU A 100 4.87 -0.75 -5.44
CA LEU A 100 4.60 0.12 -4.31
C LEU A 100 4.79 1.56 -4.72
N LEU A 101 3.84 2.41 -4.35
CA LEU A 101 3.96 3.86 -4.49
C LEU A 101 3.57 4.51 -3.17
N VAL A 102 4.44 5.37 -2.66
CA VAL A 102 4.19 6.12 -1.43
C VAL A 102 4.19 7.61 -1.75
N ILE A 103 3.10 8.28 -1.42
CA ILE A 103 2.94 9.72 -1.62
C ILE A 103 2.68 10.36 -0.27
N LYS A 104 3.55 11.30 0.10
CA LYS A 104 3.33 12.11 1.30
C LYS A 104 2.94 13.52 0.89
N ILE A 105 1.87 14.03 1.47
CA ILE A 105 1.36 15.37 1.18
C ILE A 105 2.19 16.39 1.97
N LEU A 106 2.79 17.32 1.24
CA LEU A 106 3.64 18.35 1.84
C LEU A 106 2.87 19.63 2.21
#